data_f1e7b8e05ae56a27837bd4826edc5d47
#
_entry.id   f1e7b8e05ae56a27837bd4826edc5d47
#
_cell.length_a   1.000
_cell.length_b   1.000
_cell.length_c   1.000
_cell.angle_alpha   90.00
_cell.angle_beta   90.00
_cell.angle_gamma   90.00
#
_symmetry.space_group_name_H-M   'P 1'
#
loop_
_entity.id
_entity.type
_entity.pdbx_description
1 polymer ?
#
loop_
_entity_poly.entity_id
_entity_poly.type
_entity_poly.pdbx_seq_one_letter_code
_entity_poly.pdbx_strand_id
1 'polypeptide(L)'
;DHLFVDESHQFKNLMFNTRHDRVSGLGNPDGSQRALNMLFAIRTIQERSGKDLGATFLSGTTISNSLTELYLLFKYLRPQALEKQGINSFDAWAAVFAKKSTDYEFSITNDIIQKERFRTFIKVPELAAFYAEICDFRTAKDIGIDRPEKNEILHNIPPTPEQEVFIGKLMEFAKSGDATLLGRAPLSESEERAKMLIATDYARKMSLDLRMIDENAYSDHIDNKASHCAKMLNDYYQKFD
;
A
#
# COMPACT_ATOMS: atom_id res chain seq x y z
N ASP A 1 3.66 24.85 21.49
CA ASP A 1 3.47 24.52 20.06
C ASP A 1 2.91 23.10 19.95
N HIS A 2 2.06 22.87 18.93
CA HIS A 2 1.49 21.55 18.62
C HIS A 2 1.13 21.48 17.14
N LEU A 3 1.33 20.33 16.49
CA LEU A 3 0.97 20.10 15.09
C LEU A 3 -0.33 19.28 15.00
N PHE A 4 -1.26 19.73 14.16
CA PHE A 4 -2.40 18.94 13.73
C PHE A 4 -2.17 18.53 12.26
N VAL A 5 -2.19 17.23 12.00
CA VAL A 5 -1.86 16.66 10.69
C VAL A 5 -3.03 15.83 10.21
N ASP A 6 -3.78 16.37 9.26
CA ASP A 6 -4.82 15.63 8.57
C ASP A 6 -4.23 14.73 7.49
N GLU A 7 -4.91 13.62 7.20
CA GLU A 7 -4.44 12.57 6.28
C GLU A 7 -3.00 12.12 6.59
N SER A 8 -2.70 11.92 7.87
CA SER A 8 -1.36 11.59 8.38
C SER A 8 -0.75 10.33 7.75
N HIS A 9 -1.56 9.45 7.15
CA HIS A 9 -1.09 8.31 6.39
C HIS A 9 -0.19 8.69 5.20
N GLN A 10 -0.21 9.93 4.72
CA GLN A 10 0.72 10.42 3.70
C GLN A 10 2.17 10.51 4.18
N PHE A 11 2.41 10.48 5.49
CA PHE A 11 3.74 10.53 6.12
C PHE A 11 4.19 9.16 6.66
N LYS A 12 3.50 8.08 6.34
CA LYS A 12 3.80 6.73 6.81
C LYS A 12 5.14 6.16 6.32
N ASN A 13 5.68 6.66 5.21
CA ASN A 13 6.94 6.21 4.64
C ASN A 13 8.13 6.91 5.31
N LEU A 14 8.27 6.76 6.62
CA LEU A 14 9.42 7.24 7.37
C LEU A 14 10.55 6.23 7.26
N MET A 15 11.79 6.72 7.20
CA MET A 15 12.97 5.87 7.18
C MET A 15 13.17 5.08 8.49
N PHE A 16 13.66 3.86 8.36
CA PHE A 16 14.04 3.00 9.47
C PHE A 16 15.15 2.02 9.08
N ASN A 17 15.94 1.59 10.04
CA ASN A 17 16.97 0.59 9.82
C ASN A 17 16.45 -0.79 10.24
N THR A 18 16.79 -1.82 9.46
CA THR A 18 16.45 -3.21 9.75
C THR A 18 17.52 -4.16 9.20
N ARG A 19 17.70 -5.29 9.88
CA ARG A 19 18.54 -6.41 9.41
C ARG A 19 17.75 -7.39 8.53
N HIS A 20 16.46 -7.17 8.38
CA HIS A 20 15.58 -8.03 7.59
C HIS A 20 15.64 -7.67 6.12
N ASP A 21 16.50 -8.36 5.37
CA ASP A 21 16.52 -8.28 3.92
C ASP A 21 15.43 -9.16 3.32
N ARG A 22 14.82 -8.67 2.23
CA ARG A 22 13.89 -9.43 1.37
C ARG A 22 12.62 -9.96 2.06
N VAL A 23 12.23 -9.41 3.20
CA VAL A 23 10.95 -9.75 3.83
C VAL A 23 9.85 -8.89 3.21
N SER A 24 8.86 -9.55 2.61
CA SER A 24 7.74 -8.86 2.00
C SER A 24 6.88 -8.17 3.08
N GLY A 25 6.37 -6.97 2.78
CA GLY A 25 5.53 -6.22 3.71
C GLY A 25 6.28 -5.31 4.70
N LEU A 26 7.60 -5.17 4.58
CA LEU A 26 8.36 -4.20 5.37
C LEU A 26 8.16 -2.74 4.91
N GLY A 27 7.76 -2.53 3.67
CA GLY A 27 7.80 -1.21 3.04
C GLY A 27 9.22 -0.83 2.58
N ASN A 28 9.39 0.43 2.16
CA ASN A 28 10.71 0.96 1.77
C ASN A 28 11.44 1.52 3.00
N PRO A 29 12.58 0.93 3.44
CA PRO A 29 13.32 1.41 4.60
C PRO A 29 13.98 2.78 4.38
N ASP A 30 14.26 3.18 3.13
CA ASP A 30 14.86 4.49 2.80
C ASP A 30 13.90 5.64 3.11
N GLY A 31 12.60 5.35 3.14
CA GLY A 31 11.58 6.32 3.47
C GLY A 31 11.34 7.39 2.39
N SER A 32 10.78 8.52 2.81
CA SER A 32 10.56 9.68 1.96
C SER A 32 11.03 10.96 2.63
N GLN A 33 11.51 11.92 1.83
CA GLN A 33 11.94 13.24 2.32
C GLN A 33 10.81 13.97 3.06
N ARG A 34 9.57 13.83 2.58
CA ARG A 34 8.38 14.41 3.22
C ARG A 34 8.18 13.88 4.64
N ALA A 35 8.28 12.57 4.83
CA ALA A 35 8.14 11.95 6.14
C ALA A 35 9.29 12.35 7.08
N LEU A 36 10.50 12.46 6.56
CA LEU A 36 11.67 12.91 7.33
C LEU A 36 11.51 14.37 7.80
N ASN A 37 11.05 15.27 6.93
CA ASN A 37 10.78 16.66 7.30
C ASN A 37 9.70 16.77 8.38
N MET A 38 8.64 15.94 8.30
CA MET A 38 7.61 15.86 9.34
C MET A 38 8.21 15.39 10.68
N LEU A 39 9.08 14.39 10.65
CA LEU A 39 9.77 13.91 11.86
C LEU A 39 10.57 15.04 12.51
N PHE A 40 11.34 15.80 11.77
CA PHE A 40 12.11 16.94 12.31
C PHE A 40 11.23 18.00 12.95
N ALA A 41 10.12 18.35 12.30
CA ALA A 41 9.16 19.29 12.86
C ALA A 41 8.57 18.82 14.20
N ILE A 42 8.16 17.55 14.28
CA ILE A 42 7.63 16.95 15.50
C ILE A 42 8.72 16.87 16.58
N ARG A 43 9.94 16.45 16.24
CA ARG A 43 11.07 16.38 17.19
C ARG A 43 11.38 17.73 17.80
N THR A 44 11.40 18.79 17.01
CA THR A 44 11.60 20.16 17.50
C THR A 44 10.56 20.56 18.56
N ILE A 45 9.30 20.17 18.36
CA ILE A 45 8.24 20.45 19.34
C ILE A 45 8.40 19.58 20.60
N GLN A 46 8.71 18.31 20.43
CA GLN A 46 8.95 17.38 21.53
C GLN A 46 10.13 17.83 22.41
N GLU A 47 11.23 18.23 21.81
CA GLU A 47 12.41 18.77 22.51
C GLU A 47 12.08 20.03 23.30
N ARG A 48 11.36 20.99 22.70
CA ARG A 48 10.93 22.24 23.36
C ARG A 48 9.99 22.01 24.52
N SER A 49 9.08 21.02 24.39
CA SER A 49 8.05 20.73 25.40
C SER A 49 8.52 19.74 26.47
N GLY A 50 9.58 18.99 26.20
CA GLY A 50 10.01 17.85 27.03
C GLY A 50 9.03 16.68 27.07
N LYS A 51 8.09 16.60 26.13
CA LYS A 51 7.01 15.60 26.08
C LYS A 51 7.06 14.82 24.75
N ASP A 52 6.63 13.56 24.80
CA ASP A 52 6.51 12.72 23.60
C ASP A 52 5.45 13.25 22.61
N LEU A 53 4.34 13.77 23.12
CA LEU A 53 3.24 14.23 22.30
C LEU A 53 3.47 15.66 21.82
N GLY A 54 3.90 15.81 20.57
CA GLY A 54 4.09 17.08 19.88
C GLY A 54 3.16 17.28 18.69
N ALA A 55 2.38 16.26 18.33
CA ALA A 55 1.47 16.29 17.19
C ALA A 55 0.21 15.46 17.47
N THR A 56 -0.88 15.83 16.78
CA THR A 56 -2.10 15.03 16.64
C THR A 56 -2.26 14.62 15.19
N PHE A 57 -2.30 13.32 14.95
CA PHE A 57 -2.48 12.72 13.64
C PHE A 57 -3.94 12.31 13.44
N LEU A 58 -4.52 12.75 12.33
CA LEU A 58 -5.87 12.39 11.90
C LEU A 58 -5.76 11.51 10.65
N SER A 59 -6.42 10.37 10.64
CA SER A 59 -6.46 9.48 9.48
C SER A 59 -7.60 8.47 9.60
N GLY A 60 -8.28 8.21 8.49
CA GLY A 60 -9.21 7.08 8.37
C GLY A 60 -8.50 5.74 8.17
N THR A 61 -7.16 5.73 7.98
CA THR A 61 -6.38 4.53 7.68
C THR A 61 -5.06 4.55 8.46
N THR A 62 -5.04 3.95 9.63
CA THR A 62 -3.85 3.93 10.49
C THR A 62 -2.78 2.96 9.96
N ILE A 63 -3.20 1.77 9.51
CA ILE A 63 -2.34 0.74 8.94
C ILE A 63 -2.95 0.33 7.61
N SER A 64 -2.23 0.52 6.51
CA SER A 64 -2.72 0.20 5.17
C SER A 64 -2.04 -1.00 4.53
N ASN A 65 -0.72 -1.11 4.64
CA ASN A 65 0.06 -2.10 3.88
C ASN A 65 1.02 -2.94 4.71
N SER A 66 1.44 -2.47 5.88
CA SER A 66 2.53 -3.09 6.62
C SER A 66 2.41 -2.89 8.12
N LEU A 67 2.81 -3.91 8.88
CA LEU A 67 2.97 -3.81 10.34
C LEU A 67 4.00 -2.74 10.73
N THR A 68 4.96 -2.46 9.85
CA THR A 68 5.96 -1.41 10.02
C THR A 68 5.32 -0.03 10.20
N GLU A 69 4.18 0.23 9.57
CA GLU A 69 3.49 1.53 9.65
C GLU A 69 3.11 1.88 11.09
N LEU A 70 2.71 0.88 11.91
CA LEU A 70 2.40 1.10 13.33
C LEU A 70 3.67 1.46 14.14
N TYR A 71 4.79 0.77 13.89
CA TYR A 71 6.07 1.14 14.49
C TYR A 71 6.48 2.59 14.14
N LEU A 72 6.32 2.96 12.87
CA LEU A 72 6.66 4.32 12.41
C LEU A 72 5.75 5.39 13.02
N LEU A 73 4.48 5.06 13.26
CA LEU A 73 3.57 5.94 14.01
C LEU A 73 4.10 6.18 15.44
N PHE A 74 4.48 5.14 16.15
CA PHE A 74 5.08 5.28 17.48
C PHE A 74 6.42 6.03 17.43
N LYS A 75 7.20 5.85 16.39
CA LYS A 75 8.44 6.59 16.19
C LYS A 75 8.20 8.11 16.07
N TYR A 76 7.07 8.54 15.51
CA TYR A 76 6.67 9.95 15.54
C TYR A 76 6.19 10.41 16.92
N LEU A 77 5.28 9.66 17.53
CA LEU A 77 4.46 10.13 18.64
C LEU A 77 4.94 9.68 20.02
N ARG A 78 5.74 8.61 20.10
CA ARG A 78 6.17 8.00 21.38
C ARG A 78 7.65 7.62 21.42
N PRO A 79 8.59 8.50 21.02
CA PRO A 79 10.00 8.13 20.98
C PRO A 79 10.60 7.76 22.34
N GLN A 80 10.29 8.53 23.41
CA GLN A 80 10.81 8.26 24.75
C GLN A 80 10.19 6.96 25.32
N ALA A 81 8.91 6.69 25.05
CA ALA A 81 8.27 5.45 25.48
C ALA A 81 8.89 4.22 24.78
N LEU A 82 9.21 4.31 23.48
CA LEU A 82 9.92 3.26 22.76
C LEU A 82 11.32 3.03 23.34
N GLU A 83 12.05 4.10 23.64
CA GLU A 83 13.39 4.04 24.23
C GLU A 83 13.36 3.43 25.64
N LYS A 84 12.43 3.87 26.48
CA LYS A 84 12.26 3.35 27.85
C LYS A 84 11.96 1.85 27.88
N GLN A 85 11.30 1.34 26.85
CA GLN A 85 11.00 -0.10 26.73
C GLN A 85 12.07 -0.88 25.97
N GLY A 86 13.12 -0.23 25.46
CA GLY A 86 14.21 -0.85 24.68
C GLY A 86 13.77 -1.34 23.28
N ILE A 87 12.70 -0.78 22.73
CA ILE A 87 12.13 -1.14 21.43
C ILE A 87 12.16 0.03 20.44
N ASN A 88 13.12 0.91 20.56
CA ASN A 88 13.30 2.10 19.71
C ASN A 88 13.84 1.79 18.30
N SER A 89 14.40 0.59 18.06
CA SER A 89 14.71 0.09 16.72
C SER A 89 13.58 -0.78 16.18
N PHE A 90 13.41 -0.80 14.84
CA PHE A 90 12.40 -1.66 14.23
C PHE A 90 12.61 -3.14 14.56
N ASP A 91 13.85 -3.61 14.53
CA ASP A 91 14.15 -5.03 14.79
C ASP A 91 13.81 -5.44 16.23
N ALA A 92 14.06 -4.57 17.21
CA ALA A 92 13.68 -4.81 18.60
C ALA A 92 12.14 -4.80 18.78
N TRP A 93 11.48 -3.84 18.16
CA TRP A 93 10.01 -3.76 18.17
C TRP A 93 9.37 -4.98 17.49
N ALA A 94 9.89 -5.37 16.31
CA ALA A 94 9.39 -6.51 15.57
C ALA A 94 9.60 -7.84 16.32
N ALA A 95 10.71 -7.99 17.04
CA ALA A 95 10.96 -9.17 17.88
C ALA A 95 9.93 -9.33 19.00
N VAL A 96 9.33 -8.23 19.47
CA VAL A 96 8.31 -8.25 20.54
C VAL A 96 6.89 -8.42 19.97
N PHE A 97 6.55 -7.74 18.87
CA PHE A 97 5.18 -7.57 18.41
C PHE A 97 4.85 -8.18 17.05
N ALA A 98 5.85 -8.62 16.29
CA ALA A 98 5.62 -9.14 14.95
C ALA A 98 6.12 -10.58 14.79
N LYS A 99 5.36 -11.40 14.09
CA LYS A 99 5.75 -12.76 13.71
C LYS A 99 5.90 -12.83 12.20
N LYS A 100 7.03 -13.40 11.78
CA LYS A 100 7.20 -13.78 10.38
C LYS A 100 6.37 -15.03 10.08
N SER A 101 5.70 -15.03 8.96
CA SER A 101 5.08 -16.21 8.37
C SER A 101 5.69 -16.45 6.99
N THR A 102 5.73 -17.70 6.61
CA THR A 102 6.13 -18.13 5.28
C THR A 102 4.87 -18.57 4.54
N ASP A 103 4.57 -17.90 3.45
CA ASP A 103 3.42 -18.19 2.61
C ASP A 103 3.87 -18.60 1.21
N TYR A 104 3.08 -19.45 0.55
CA TYR A 104 3.24 -19.76 -0.86
C TYR A 104 2.28 -18.93 -1.67
N GLU A 105 2.79 -18.27 -2.70
CA GLU A 105 2.01 -17.38 -3.58
C GLU A 105 2.29 -17.72 -5.04
N PHE A 106 1.30 -17.49 -5.90
CA PHE A 106 1.54 -17.52 -7.33
C PHE A 106 2.25 -16.23 -7.76
N SER A 107 3.34 -16.38 -8.51
CA SER A 107 3.98 -15.28 -9.21
C SER A 107 3.12 -14.82 -10.39
N ILE A 108 3.45 -13.68 -11.01
CA ILE A 108 2.82 -13.24 -12.28
C ILE A 108 3.05 -14.26 -13.39
N THR A 109 4.12 -15.05 -13.29
CA THR A 109 4.45 -16.14 -14.22
C THR A 109 3.73 -17.44 -13.92
N ASN A 110 2.80 -17.42 -12.95
CA ASN A 110 2.03 -18.58 -12.47
C ASN A 110 2.89 -19.68 -11.82
N ASP A 111 4.10 -19.32 -11.36
CA ASP A 111 4.95 -20.21 -10.56
C ASP A 111 4.63 -20.10 -9.08
N ILE A 112 4.74 -21.18 -8.32
CA ILE A 112 4.61 -21.14 -6.86
C ILE A 112 5.93 -20.64 -6.27
N ILE A 113 5.88 -19.48 -5.60
CA ILE A 113 7.01 -18.90 -4.91
C ILE A 113 6.77 -18.85 -3.42
N GLN A 114 7.83 -19.09 -2.65
CA GLN A 114 7.81 -18.96 -1.20
C GLN A 114 8.21 -17.54 -0.81
N LYS A 115 7.40 -16.88 0.03
CA LYS A 115 7.70 -15.54 0.54
C LYS A 115 7.58 -15.48 2.04
N GLU A 116 8.60 -14.91 2.69
CA GLU A 116 8.51 -14.50 4.09
C GLU A 116 7.85 -13.13 4.21
N ARG A 117 6.93 -13.01 5.16
CA ARG A 117 6.23 -11.75 5.47
C ARG A 117 6.11 -11.52 6.96
N PHE A 118 6.18 -10.26 7.38
CA PHE A 118 5.60 -9.84 8.66
C PHE A 118 4.10 -9.62 8.48
N ARG A 119 3.31 -10.62 8.86
CA ARG A 119 1.86 -10.60 8.61
C ARG A 119 1.02 -10.58 9.87
N THR A 120 1.58 -11.05 10.96
CA THR A 120 0.82 -11.28 12.19
C THR A 120 1.43 -10.52 13.33
N PHE A 121 0.59 -9.75 14.04
CA PHE A 121 0.96 -9.23 15.35
C PHE A 121 0.92 -10.34 16.40
N ILE A 122 1.88 -10.32 17.29
CA ILE A 122 1.89 -11.08 18.53
C ILE A 122 1.79 -10.13 19.71
N LYS A 123 1.44 -10.63 20.88
CA LYS A 123 1.20 -9.80 22.09
C LYS A 123 0.21 -8.64 21.80
N VAL A 124 -0.88 -9.00 21.12
CA VAL A 124 -1.89 -8.02 20.68
C VAL A 124 -2.48 -7.22 21.83
N PRO A 125 -2.81 -7.81 23.01
CA PRO A 125 -3.32 -7.04 24.14
C PRO A 125 -2.36 -5.96 24.63
N GLU A 126 -1.06 -6.26 24.74
CA GLU A 126 -0.03 -5.31 25.18
C GLU A 126 0.17 -4.21 24.13
N LEU A 127 0.19 -4.57 22.84
CA LEU A 127 0.30 -3.61 21.77
C LEU A 127 -0.94 -2.70 21.69
N ALA A 128 -2.12 -3.26 21.87
CA ALA A 128 -3.38 -2.50 21.91
C ALA A 128 -3.41 -1.53 23.11
N ALA A 129 -2.96 -1.96 24.28
CA ALA A 129 -2.84 -1.09 25.46
C ALA A 129 -1.88 0.07 25.20
N PHE A 130 -0.70 -0.22 24.62
CA PHE A 130 0.30 0.80 24.27
C PHE A 130 -0.22 1.80 23.23
N TYR A 131 -1.02 1.34 22.26
CA TYR A 131 -1.67 2.18 21.27
C TYR A 131 -2.81 3.01 21.86
N ALA A 132 -3.64 2.42 22.72
CA ALA A 132 -4.80 3.08 23.34
C ALA A 132 -4.42 4.28 24.21
N GLU A 133 -3.17 4.32 24.74
CA GLU A 133 -2.69 5.49 25.50
C GLU A 133 -2.65 6.79 24.70
N ILE A 134 -2.55 6.70 23.36
CA ILE A 134 -2.41 7.87 22.48
C ILE A 134 -3.44 7.93 21.37
N CYS A 135 -4.36 6.98 21.27
CA CYS A 135 -5.30 6.88 20.16
C CYS A 135 -6.74 6.98 20.67
N ASP A 136 -7.52 7.87 20.06
CA ASP A 136 -8.98 7.84 20.11
C ASP A 136 -9.50 7.23 18.80
N PHE A 137 -9.87 5.95 18.86
CA PHE A 137 -10.37 5.20 17.71
C PHE A 137 -11.90 5.16 17.73
N ARG A 138 -12.53 5.63 16.65
CA ARG A 138 -13.98 5.64 16.47
C ARG A 138 -14.38 4.99 15.16
N THR A 139 -15.33 4.10 15.22
CA THR A 139 -15.98 3.52 14.04
C THR A 139 -17.26 4.29 13.69
N ALA A 140 -17.77 4.11 12.48
CA ALA A 140 -19.05 4.69 12.09
C ALA A 140 -20.20 4.24 13.02
N LYS A 141 -20.11 3.03 13.58
CA LYS A 141 -21.07 2.51 14.56
C LYS A 141 -20.99 3.26 15.89
N ASP A 142 -19.78 3.61 16.33
CA ASP A 142 -19.57 4.32 17.61
C ASP A 142 -20.13 5.75 17.58
N ILE A 143 -20.14 6.35 16.40
CA ILE A 143 -20.64 7.72 16.18
C ILE A 143 -22.07 7.78 15.63
N GLY A 144 -22.74 6.62 15.48
CA GLY A 144 -24.14 6.53 15.09
C GLY A 144 -24.43 6.98 13.65
N ILE A 145 -23.46 6.88 12.74
CA ILE A 145 -23.68 7.19 11.31
C ILE A 145 -24.51 6.06 10.69
N ASP A 146 -25.70 6.40 10.21
CA ASP A 146 -26.47 5.53 9.35
C ASP A 146 -25.75 5.37 8.00
N ARG A 147 -25.47 4.14 7.64
CA ARG A 147 -24.90 3.81 6.34
C ARG A 147 -25.99 3.26 5.44
N PRO A 148 -26.01 3.64 4.15
CA PRO A 148 -26.92 3.03 3.19
C PRO A 148 -26.66 1.53 3.09
N GLU A 149 -27.70 0.78 2.83
CA GLU A 149 -27.60 -0.65 2.58
C GLU A 149 -26.74 -0.89 1.33
N LYS A 150 -25.76 -1.80 1.46
CA LYS A 150 -24.86 -2.12 0.38
C LYS A 150 -25.43 -3.24 -0.49
N ASN A 151 -25.70 -2.93 -1.74
CA ASN A 151 -26.05 -3.92 -2.75
C ASN A 151 -24.86 -4.11 -3.71
N GLU A 152 -24.16 -5.23 -3.60
CA GLU A 152 -23.04 -5.57 -4.48
C GLU A 152 -23.51 -6.42 -5.65
N ILE A 153 -23.31 -5.91 -6.86
CA ILE A 153 -23.58 -6.64 -8.11
C ILE A 153 -22.25 -6.88 -8.82
N LEU A 154 -21.84 -8.14 -8.91
CA LEU A 154 -20.62 -8.53 -9.59
C LEU A 154 -20.86 -8.65 -11.11
N HIS A 155 -20.17 -7.81 -11.88
CA HIS A 155 -20.11 -7.89 -13.33
C HIS A 155 -18.80 -8.54 -13.77
N ASN A 156 -18.87 -9.77 -14.26
CA ASN A 156 -17.71 -10.48 -14.79
C ASN A 156 -17.60 -10.23 -16.29
N ILE A 157 -16.55 -9.50 -16.69
CA ILE A 157 -16.28 -9.14 -18.08
C ILE A 157 -15.07 -9.94 -18.55
N PRO A 158 -15.23 -10.87 -19.51
CA PRO A 158 -14.11 -11.64 -20.04
C PRO A 158 -13.12 -10.74 -20.80
N PRO A 159 -11.85 -11.15 -20.93
CA PRO A 159 -10.88 -10.40 -21.71
C PRO A 159 -11.27 -10.41 -23.19
N THR A 160 -10.95 -9.32 -23.90
CA THR A 160 -11.07 -9.26 -25.35
C THR A 160 -9.96 -10.11 -26.00
N PRO A 161 -10.11 -10.54 -27.27
CA PRO A 161 -9.06 -11.30 -27.96
C PRO A 161 -7.69 -10.61 -27.98
N GLU A 162 -7.66 -9.29 -28.11
CA GLU A 162 -6.41 -8.52 -28.07
C GLU A 162 -5.80 -8.48 -26.66
N GLN A 163 -6.63 -8.44 -25.61
CA GLN A 163 -6.17 -8.56 -24.23
C GLN A 163 -5.57 -9.94 -23.95
N GLU A 164 -6.16 -11.02 -24.47
CA GLU A 164 -5.59 -12.38 -24.33
C GLU A 164 -4.20 -12.48 -24.96
N VAL A 165 -4.02 -11.93 -26.15
CA VAL A 165 -2.70 -11.85 -26.82
C VAL A 165 -1.72 -11.04 -25.98
N PHE A 166 -2.17 -9.90 -25.42
CA PHE A 166 -1.31 -9.05 -24.59
C PHE A 166 -0.92 -9.72 -23.26
N ILE A 167 -1.80 -10.50 -22.66
CA ILE A 167 -1.48 -11.32 -21.47
C ILE A 167 -0.27 -12.23 -21.75
N GLY A 168 -0.26 -12.90 -22.92
CA GLY A 168 0.87 -13.72 -23.33
C GLY A 168 2.19 -12.96 -23.41
N LYS A 169 2.17 -11.78 -24.04
CA LYS A 169 3.34 -10.88 -24.11
C LYS A 169 3.80 -10.42 -22.72
N LEU A 170 2.87 -10.10 -21.84
CA LEU A 170 3.15 -9.66 -20.48
C LEU A 170 3.78 -10.76 -19.63
N MET A 171 3.30 -11.99 -19.77
CA MET A 171 3.89 -13.16 -19.10
C MET A 171 5.31 -13.42 -19.58
N GLU A 172 5.57 -13.31 -20.88
CA GLU A 172 6.91 -13.49 -21.44
C GLU A 172 7.85 -12.35 -21.00
N PHE A 173 7.39 -11.10 -21.03
CA PHE A 173 8.14 -9.98 -20.44
C PHE A 173 8.52 -10.22 -18.98
N ALA A 174 7.56 -10.69 -18.16
CA ALA A 174 7.82 -10.96 -16.74
C ALA A 174 8.91 -12.02 -16.53
N LYS A 175 9.04 -12.99 -17.45
CA LYS A 175 10.08 -14.01 -17.44
C LYS A 175 11.41 -13.49 -17.99
N SER A 176 11.42 -13.00 -19.21
CA SER A 176 12.63 -12.64 -19.95
C SER A 176 13.20 -11.27 -19.58
N GLY A 177 12.36 -10.30 -19.22
CA GLY A 177 12.73 -8.89 -19.11
C GLY A 177 12.74 -8.15 -20.45
N ASP A 178 12.35 -8.81 -21.56
CA ASP A 178 12.33 -8.18 -22.88
C ASP A 178 11.21 -7.14 -22.99
N ALA A 179 11.56 -5.88 -22.79
CA ALA A 179 10.64 -4.74 -22.82
C ALA A 179 10.07 -4.46 -24.21
N THR A 180 10.69 -4.97 -25.28
CA THR A 180 10.19 -4.80 -26.65
C THR A 180 8.84 -5.48 -26.87
N LEU A 181 8.55 -6.54 -26.11
CA LEU A 181 7.24 -7.21 -26.09
C LEU A 181 6.09 -6.29 -25.68
N LEU A 182 6.41 -5.26 -24.87
CA LEU A 182 5.46 -4.25 -24.39
C LEU A 182 5.53 -2.95 -25.23
N GLY A 183 6.26 -2.93 -26.34
CA GLY A 183 6.44 -1.74 -27.17
C GLY A 183 7.35 -0.66 -26.56
N ARG A 184 8.20 -1.01 -25.57
CA ARG A 184 9.12 -0.06 -24.92
C ARG A 184 10.57 -0.29 -25.29
N ALA A 185 11.39 0.73 -25.02
CA ALA A 185 12.84 0.60 -25.01
C ALA A 185 13.32 -0.44 -23.98
N PRO A 186 14.50 -1.03 -24.17
CA PRO A 186 15.12 -1.91 -23.19
C PRO A 186 15.15 -1.29 -21.78
N LEU A 187 15.00 -2.12 -20.74
CA LEU A 187 14.99 -1.66 -19.36
C LEU A 187 16.37 -1.12 -18.95
N SER A 188 16.37 -0.03 -18.20
CA SER A 188 17.54 0.44 -17.46
C SER A 188 17.84 -0.49 -16.27
N GLU A 189 19.04 -0.41 -15.68
CA GLU A 189 19.42 -1.22 -14.52
C GLU A 189 18.45 -1.06 -13.32
N SER A 190 17.93 0.14 -13.12
CA SER A 190 16.94 0.42 -12.05
C SER A 190 15.57 -0.19 -12.39
N GLU A 191 15.17 -0.17 -13.67
CA GLU A 191 13.91 -0.77 -14.13
C GLU A 191 13.95 -2.29 -14.11
N GLU A 192 15.12 -2.91 -14.33
CA GLU A 192 15.29 -4.36 -14.20
C GLU A 192 14.93 -4.82 -12.77
N ARG A 193 15.34 -4.07 -11.76
CA ARG A 193 14.97 -4.35 -10.35
C ARG A 193 13.47 -4.16 -10.11
N ALA A 194 12.83 -3.28 -10.86
CA ALA A 194 11.41 -2.95 -10.79
C ALA A 194 10.55 -3.71 -11.83
N LYS A 195 11.12 -4.67 -12.56
CA LYS A 195 10.46 -5.39 -13.67
C LYS A 195 9.05 -5.87 -13.31
N MET A 196 8.88 -6.46 -12.13
CA MET A 196 7.59 -6.98 -11.70
C MET A 196 6.57 -5.87 -11.39
N LEU A 197 7.04 -4.70 -10.95
CA LEU A 197 6.17 -3.53 -10.75
C LEU A 197 5.69 -3.00 -12.09
N ILE A 198 6.57 -2.94 -13.09
CA ILE A 198 6.23 -2.58 -14.47
C ILE A 198 5.19 -3.56 -15.03
N ALA A 199 5.43 -4.86 -14.90
CA ALA A 199 4.47 -5.88 -15.34
C ALA A 199 3.10 -5.71 -14.69
N THR A 200 3.06 -5.41 -13.39
CA THR A 200 1.81 -5.17 -12.65
C THR A 200 1.08 -3.91 -13.13
N ASP A 201 1.80 -2.82 -13.43
CA ASP A 201 1.20 -1.60 -13.97
C ASP A 201 0.56 -1.84 -15.34
N TYR A 202 1.27 -2.53 -16.22
CA TYR A 202 0.74 -2.92 -17.53
C TYR A 202 -0.47 -3.87 -17.41
N ALA A 203 -0.42 -4.84 -16.49
CA ALA A 203 -1.54 -5.73 -16.22
C ALA A 203 -2.80 -4.96 -15.77
N ARG A 204 -2.64 -3.96 -14.92
CA ARG A 204 -3.75 -3.10 -14.47
C ARG A 204 -4.33 -2.29 -15.62
N LYS A 205 -3.49 -1.64 -16.43
CA LYS A 205 -3.91 -0.85 -17.58
C LYS A 205 -4.64 -1.71 -18.61
N MET A 206 -4.01 -2.81 -19.07
CA MET A 206 -4.62 -3.69 -20.05
C MET A 206 -5.95 -4.30 -19.58
N SER A 207 -6.10 -4.54 -18.28
CA SER A 207 -7.33 -5.12 -17.73
C SER A 207 -8.53 -4.18 -17.83
N LEU A 208 -8.29 -2.89 -17.97
CA LEU A 208 -9.32 -1.87 -18.16
C LEU A 208 -9.56 -1.61 -19.65
N ASP A 209 -8.50 -1.20 -20.34
CA ASP A 209 -8.51 -0.83 -21.74
C ASP A 209 -7.07 -0.82 -22.27
N LEU A 210 -6.80 -1.48 -23.39
CA LEU A 210 -5.46 -1.51 -24.02
C LEU A 210 -4.99 -0.14 -24.51
N ARG A 211 -5.90 0.79 -24.80
CA ARG A 211 -5.55 2.18 -25.15
C ARG A 211 -4.80 2.90 -24.03
N MET A 212 -4.93 2.47 -22.78
CA MET A 212 -4.13 2.99 -21.67
C MET A 212 -2.64 2.63 -21.76
N ILE A 213 -2.30 1.68 -22.62
CA ILE A 213 -0.92 1.30 -22.91
C ILE A 213 -0.42 2.08 -24.12
N ASP A 214 -1.15 2.03 -25.23
CA ASP A 214 -0.84 2.76 -26.46
C ASP A 214 -2.14 3.03 -27.24
N GLU A 215 -2.58 4.29 -27.26
CA GLU A 215 -3.79 4.72 -27.95
C GLU A 215 -3.69 4.66 -29.47
N ASN A 216 -2.47 4.63 -30.02
CA ASN A 216 -2.22 4.55 -31.46
C ASN A 216 -2.15 3.09 -31.96
N ALA A 217 -1.79 2.15 -31.07
CA ALA A 217 -1.66 0.74 -31.39
C ALA A 217 -2.95 -0.06 -31.20
N TYR A 218 -3.83 0.40 -30.30
CA TYR A 218 -5.07 -0.30 -29.94
C TYR A 218 -6.30 0.57 -30.19
N SER A 219 -7.31 -0.02 -30.80
CA SER A 219 -8.61 0.63 -31.01
C SER A 219 -9.54 0.43 -29.80
N ASP A 220 -10.60 1.24 -29.77
CA ASP A 220 -11.68 1.04 -28.79
C ASP A 220 -12.39 -0.30 -29.03
N HIS A 221 -12.67 -0.99 -27.95
CA HIS A 221 -13.41 -2.24 -28.00
C HIS A 221 -14.62 -2.18 -27.05
N ILE A 222 -15.80 -2.46 -27.60
CA ILE A 222 -17.07 -2.33 -26.87
C ILE A 222 -17.15 -3.24 -25.63
N ASP A 223 -16.41 -4.36 -25.65
CA ASP A 223 -16.41 -5.36 -24.57
C ASP A 223 -15.26 -5.15 -23.55
N ASN A 224 -14.49 -4.06 -23.64
CA ASN A 224 -13.53 -3.74 -22.59
C ASN A 224 -14.23 -3.23 -21.31
N LYS A 225 -13.56 -3.30 -20.16
CA LYS A 225 -14.16 -2.89 -18.87
C LYS A 225 -14.54 -1.42 -18.83
N ALA A 226 -13.80 -0.55 -19.49
CA ALA A 226 -14.07 0.89 -19.51
C ALA A 226 -15.39 1.16 -20.26
N SER A 227 -15.58 0.53 -21.42
CA SER A 227 -16.80 0.66 -22.23
C SER A 227 -18.02 0.06 -21.52
N HIS A 228 -17.88 -1.09 -20.88
CA HIS A 228 -18.94 -1.67 -20.03
C HIS A 228 -19.31 -0.74 -18.87
N CYS A 229 -18.32 -0.17 -18.18
CA CYS A 229 -18.57 0.77 -17.09
C CYS A 229 -19.31 2.02 -17.59
N ALA A 230 -18.88 2.61 -18.71
CA ALA A 230 -19.53 3.77 -19.31
C ALA A 230 -20.99 3.48 -19.68
N LYS A 231 -21.25 2.32 -20.30
CA LYS A 231 -22.61 1.89 -20.63
C LYS A 231 -23.48 1.74 -19.37
N MET A 232 -22.98 1.04 -18.36
CA MET A 232 -23.72 0.85 -17.11
C MET A 232 -24.03 2.18 -16.42
N LEU A 233 -23.06 3.11 -16.37
CA LEU A 233 -23.29 4.43 -15.79
C LEU A 233 -24.38 5.19 -16.57
N ASN A 234 -24.36 5.13 -17.90
CA ASN A 234 -25.39 5.74 -18.71
C ASN A 234 -26.76 5.10 -18.46
N ASP A 235 -26.85 3.77 -18.38
CA ASP A 235 -28.10 3.06 -18.12
C ASP A 235 -28.68 3.43 -16.74
N TYR A 236 -27.83 3.56 -15.72
CA TYR A 236 -28.25 4.04 -14.40
C TYR A 236 -28.69 5.51 -14.44
N TYR A 237 -27.94 6.37 -15.12
CA TYR A 237 -28.31 7.77 -15.27
C TYR A 237 -29.69 7.92 -15.91
N GLN A 238 -29.95 7.23 -17.05
CA GLN A 238 -31.25 7.28 -17.73
C GLN A 238 -32.40 6.70 -16.89
N LYS A 239 -32.10 5.82 -15.96
CA LYS A 239 -33.10 5.19 -15.09
C LYS A 239 -33.57 6.08 -13.94
N PHE A 240 -32.66 6.96 -13.43
CA PHE A 240 -32.89 7.73 -12.22
C PHE A 240 -32.94 9.25 -12.45
N ASP A 241 -32.80 9.72 -13.70
CA ASP A 241 -33.02 11.09 -14.12
C ASP A 241 -34.46 11.22 -14.61
#